data_5ea1613d1a49dca2b5d4c83ef464156d
#
_entry.id   5ea1613d1a49dca2b5d4c83ef464156d
#
_cell.length_a   1.000
_cell.length_b   1.000
_cell.length_c   1.000
_cell.angle_alpha   90.00
_cell.angle_beta   90.00
_cell.angle_gamma   90.00
#
_symmetry.space_group_name_H-M   'P 1'
#
loop_
_entity.id
_entity.type
_entity.pdbx_description
1 polymer ?
#
loop_
_entity_poly.entity_id
_entity_poly.type
_entity_poly.pdbx_seq_one_letter_code
_entity_poly.pdbx_strand_id
1 'polypeptide(L)' 'MSRHERLSAILGIIVEEGGVHIDDIIERLGVSAATARRDLDLLA' A
#
# COMPACT_ATOMS: atom_id res chain seq x y z
N MET A 1 7.05 -9.21 5.36
CA MET A 1 6.91 -8.64 4.00
C MET A 1 7.90 -7.51 3.82
N SER A 2 8.66 -7.49 2.76
CA SER A 2 9.61 -6.43 2.49
C SER A 2 8.91 -5.20 1.91
N ARG A 3 9.61 -4.05 1.93
CA ARG A 3 9.06 -2.84 1.33
C ARG A 3 8.75 -3.02 -0.14
N HIS A 4 9.63 -3.71 -0.85
CA HIS A 4 9.44 -3.98 -2.28
C HIS A 4 8.16 -4.79 -2.53
N GLU A 5 7.94 -5.79 -1.72
CA GLU A 5 6.73 -6.62 -1.81
C GLU A 5 5.48 -5.80 -1.50
N ARG A 6 5.55 -4.93 -0.49
CA ARG A 6 4.43 -4.06 -0.15
C ARG A 6 4.10 -3.11 -1.29
N LEU A 7 5.10 -2.46 -1.86
CA LEU A 7 4.88 -1.52 -2.95
C LEU A 7 4.27 -2.23 -4.16
N SER A 8 4.74 -3.44 -4.45
CA SER A 8 4.20 -4.25 -5.54
C SER A 8 2.73 -4.59 -5.30
N ALA A 9 2.40 -4.98 -4.07
CA ALA A 9 1.03 -5.31 -3.70
C ALA A 9 0.10 -4.10 -3.80
N ILE A 10 0.57 -2.94 -3.33
CA ILE A 10 -0.21 -1.70 -3.39
C ILE A 10 -0.45 -1.30 -4.85
N LEU A 11 0.58 -1.40 -5.66
CA LEU A 11 0.46 -1.08 -7.08
C LEU A 11 -0.58 -1.98 -7.76
N GLY A 12 -0.60 -3.26 -7.42
CA GLY A 12 -1.58 -4.20 -7.93
C GLY A 12 -3.01 -3.80 -7.56
N ILE A 13 -3.21 -3.34 -6.33
CA ILE A 13 -4.52 -2.86 -5.88
C ILE A 13 -4.95 -1.64 -6.69
N ILE A 14 -4.03 -0.70 -6.90
CA ILE A 14 -4.30 0.52 -7.65
C ILE A 14 -4.72 0.18 -9.08
N VAL A 15 -4.01 -0.75 -9.71
CA VAL A 15 -4.31 -1.15 -11.10
C VAL A 15 -5.66 -1.86 -11.19
N GLU A 16 -5.95 -2.75 -10.26
CA GLU A 16 -7.18 -3.54 -10.29
C GLU A 16 -8.42 -2.77 -9.86
N GLU A 17 -8.28 -1.92 -8.85
CA GLU A 17 -9.42 -1.24 -8.25
C GLU A 17 -9.51 0.24 -8.61
N GLY A 18 -8.55 0.76 -9.36
CA GLY A 18 -8.56 2.14 -9.79
C GLY A 18 -8.13 3.14 -8.72
N GLY A 19 -7.62 2.66 -7.60
CA GLY A 19 -7.15 3.49 -6.50
C GLY A 19 -7.02 2.67 -5.23
N VAL A 20 -6.54 3.30 -4.15
CA VAL A 20 -6.36 2.62 -2.87
C VAL A 20 -6.49 3.62 -1.74
N HIS A 21 -7.12 3.19 -0.64
CA HIS A 21 -7.18 3.95 0.60
C HIS A 21 -6.13 3.45 1.58
N ILE A 22 -5.60 4.37 2.40
CA ILE A 22 -4.62 4.01 3.41
C ILE A 22 -5.16 2.95 4.37
N ASP A 23 -6.44 3.01 4.70
CA ASP A 23 -7.08 2.03 5.58
C ASP A 23 -7.05 0.62 4.98
N ASP A 24 -7.20 0.51 3.67
CA ASP A 24 -7.11 -0.76 2.97
C ASP A 24 -5.71 -1.36 3.07
N ILE A 25 -4.69 -0.51 2.94
CA ILE A 25 -3.31 -0.95 3.05
C ILE A 25 -3.04 -1.49 4.45
N ILE A 26 -3.47 -0.76 5.47
CA ILE A 26 -3.28 -1.16 6.86
C ILE A 26 -3.93 -2.52 7.09
N GLU A 27 -5.16 -2.69 6.64
CA GLU A 27 -5.92 -3.91 6.87
C GLU A 27 -5.38 -5.09 6.07
N ARG A 28 -5.15 -4.89 4.77
CA ARG A 28 -4.73 -5.98 3.88
C ARG A 28 -3.29 -6.41 4.11
N LEU A 29 -2.40 -5.46 4.40
CA LEU A 29 -0.97 -5.76 4.54
C LEU A 29 -0.53 -5.89 6.00
N GLY A 30 -1.37 -5.50 6.94
CA GLY A 30 -1.04 -5.60 8.35
C GLY A 30 0.09 -4.68 8.79
N VAL A 31 0.17 -3.50 8.19
CA VAL A 31 1.21 -2.52 8.50
C VAL A 31 0.64 -1.35 9.30
N SER A 32 1.52 -0.53 9.89
CA SER A 32 1.09 0.66 10.61
C SER A 32 0.67 1.76 9.65
N ALA A 33 -0.09 2.73 10.18
CA ALA A 33 -0.51 3.89 9.39
C ALA A 33 0.69 4.67 8.86
N ALA A 34 1.74 4.81 9.67
CA ALA A 34 2.95 5.51 9.25
C ALA A 34 3.63 4.81 8.07
N THR A 35 3.72 3.48 8.13
CA THR A 35 4.31 2.69 7.05
C THR A 35 3.47 2.79 5.78
N ALA A 36 2.16 2.67 5.90
CA ALA A 36 1.24 2.76 4.77
C ALA A 36 1.36 4.12 4.08
N ARG A 37 1.42 5.19 4.87
CA ARG A 37 1.55 6.54 4.33
C ARG A 37 2.88 6.73 3.59
N ARG A 38 3.97 6.21 4.17
CA ARG A 38 5.28 6.28 3.54
C ARG A 38 5.30 5.54 2.21
N ASP A 39 4.70 4.35 2.19
CA ASP A 39 4.65 3.55 0.98
C ASP A 39 3.84 4.25 -0.12
N LEU A 40 2.72 4.86 0.25
CA LEU A 40 1.92 5.64 -0.71
C LEU A 40 2.69 6.83 -1.26
N ASP A 41 3.44 7.53 -0.41
CA ASP A 41 4.26 8.66 -0.84
C ASP A 41 5.33 8.23 -1.85
N LEU A 42 5.87 7.03 -1.68
CA LEU A 42 6.87 6.50 -2.62
C LEU A 42 6.27 6.18 -3.98
N LEU A 43 4.98 5.87 -4.03
CA LEU A 43 4.28 5.55 -5.28
C LEU A 43 3.65 6.77 -5.94
N ALA A 44 3.60 7.87 -5.23
CA ALA A 44 2.97 9.09 -5.73
C ALA A 44 3.79 9.79 -6.82
#